data_cde737786780b0e8606c26deba39508a
#
_entry.id   cde737786780b0e8606c26deba39508a
#
_cell.length_a   1.000
_cell.length_b   1.000
_cell.length_c   1.000
_cell.angle_alpha   90.00
_cell.angle_beta   90.00
_cell.angle_gamma   90.00
#
_symmetry.space_group_name_H-M   'P 1'
#
loop_
_entity.id
_entity.type
_entity.pdbx_description
1 polymer ?
#
loop_
_entity_poly.entity_id
_entity_poly.type
_entity_poly.pdbx_seq_one_letter_code
_entity_poly.pdbx_strand_id
1 'polypeptide(L)'
;MDYPSAVAADPARDFLFRVQQQSDRMMNFFLIGYFLIGLLLATFYDTWLIALGVGGLSLLAYYSVKILLPDSDLYQYVLSAVLGIFMAQFIYQMHGLFEMHFFAFIGSALLITYQKWKLQIPMLVVVLVHHAVFAYLHNHGFRELYFTRLDYFELTTFIIHILLVGVIFFICGLWAYLLNHYHEVQFRQALEMVELQKEAQLSLQRKQNEEIQKK
;
A
#
# COMPACT_ATOMS: atom_id res chain seq x y z
N MET A 1 -30.53 26.26 26.82
CA MET A 1 -30.37 25.05 26.01
C MET A 1 -29.21 25.31 25.08
N ASP A 2 -28.01 24.93 25.54
CA ASP A 2 -26.78 25.09 24.74
C ASP A 2 -26.75 23.97 23.71
N TYR A 3 -26.86 24.33 22.44
CA TYR A 3 -26.55 23.43 21.35
C TYR A 3 -25.05 23.10 21.42
N PRO A 4 -24.65 21.81 21.47
CA PRO A 4 -23.23 21.48 21.39
C PRO A 4 -22.74 21.98 20.02
N SER A 5 -21.75 22.86 20.06
CA SER A 5 -21.03 23.33 18.87
C SER A 5 -20.54 22.08 18.11
N ALA A 6 -21.14 21.82 16.95
CA ALA A 6 -20.63 20.82 16.02
C ALA A 6 -19.16 21.18 15.81
N VAL A 7 -18.25 20.34 16.29
CA VAL A 7 -16.82 20.43 16.02
C VAL A 7 -16.72 20.45 14.51
N ALA A 8 -16.36 21.59 13.95
CA ALA A 8 -16.19 21.74 12.52
C ALA A 8 -15.22 20.66 12.08
N ALA A 9 -15.72 19.70 11.28
CA ALA A 9 -14.93 18.61 10.78
C ALA A 9 -13.70 19.22 10.10
N ASP A 10 -12.50 18.79 10.51
CA ASP A 10 -11.26 19.26 9.89
C ASP A 10 -11.24 18.80 8.42
N PRO A 11 -11.37 19.71 7.45
CA PRO A 11 -11.48 19.34 6.03
C PRO A 11 -10.26 18.55 5.53
N ALA A 12 -9.08 18.73 6.15
CA ALA A 12 -7.88 17.96 5.84
C ALA A 12 -8.04 16.50 6.27
N ARG A 13 -8.63 16.29 7.44
CA ARG A 13 -8.89 14.94 7.97
C ARG A 13 -9.91 14.19 7.11
N ASP A 14 -10.96 14.89 6.66
CA ASP A 14 -11.96 14.30 5.75
C ASP A 14 -11.38 13.94 4.38
N PHE A 15 -10.44 14.74 3.87
CA PHE A 15 -9.76 14.44 2.63
C PHE A 15 -8.89 13.18 2.76
N LEU A 16 -8.03 13.11 3.80
CA LEU A 16 -7.18 11.95 4.05
C LEU A 16 -8.01 10.68 4.26
N PHE A 17 -9.13 10.77 4.95
CA PHE A 17 -10.05 9.66 5.14
C PHE A 17 -10.64 9.15 3.82
N ARG A 18 -11.01 10.05 2.90
CA ARG A 18 -11.48 9.66 1.56
C ARG A 18 -10.41 8.97 0.73
N VAL A 19 -9.17 9.49 0.75
CA VAL A 19 -8.02 8.84 0.08
C VAL A 19 -7.83 7.43 0.63
N GLN A 20 -7.86 7.27 1.94
CA GLN A 20 -7.73 5.97 2.61
C GLN A 20 -8.86 5.00 2.22
N GLN A 21 -10.12 5.45 2.24
CA GLN A 21 -11.25 4.61 1.83
C GLN A 21 -11.16 4.16 0.36
N GLN A 22 -10.74 5.06 -0.53
CA GLN A 22 -10.57 4.72 -1.94
C GLN A 22 -9.44 3.71 -2.13
N SER A 23 -8.31 3.90 -1.45
CA SER A 23 -7.19 2.97 -1.45
C SER A 23 -7.60 1.60 -0.90
N ASP A 24 -8.34 1.57 0.20
CA ASP A 24 -8.86 0.34 0.81
C ASP A 24 -9.78 -0.45 -0.14
N ARG A 25 -10.66 0.23 -0.84
CA ARG A 25 -11.56 -0.42 -1.81
C ARG A 25 -10.76 -1.05 -2.95
N MET A 26 -9.79 -0.31 -3.47
CA MET A 26 -8.90 -0.78 -4.53
C MET A 26 -8.05 -1.96 -4.04
N MET A 27 -7.48 -1.87 -2.83
CA MET A 27 -6.67 -2.95 -2.26
C MET A 27 -7.47 -4.22 -1.99
N ASN A 28 -8.71 -4.11 -1.52
CA ASN A 28 -9.57 -5.29 -1.37
C ASN A 28 -9.76 -6.01 -2.72
N PHE A 29 -9.97 -5.27 -3.81
CA PHE A 29 -10.07 -5.86 -5.14
C PHE A 29 -8.78 -6.58 -5.56
N PHE A 30 -7.62 -5.93 -5.39
CA PHE A 30 -6.33 -6.55 -5.73
C PHE A 30 -6.00 -7.74 -4.83
N LEU A 31 -6.32 -7.67 -3.54
CA LEU A 31 -6.05 -8.75 -2.61
C LEU A 31 -6.85 -10.02 -2.95
N ILE A 32 -8.12 -9.85 -3.34
CA ILE A 32 -8.93 -10.94 -3.87
C ILE A 32 -8.32 -11.46 -5.18
N GLY A 33 -7.88 -10.55 -6.06
CA GLY A 33 -7.19 -10.90 -7.30
C GLY A 33 -5.92 -11.72 -7.06
N TYR A 34 -5.08 -11.33 -6.11
CA TYR A 34 -3.89 -12.10 -5.71
C TYR A 34 -4.25 -13.50 -5.22
N PHE A 35 -5.29 -13.62 -4.39
CA PHE A 35 -5.76 -14.93 -3.93
C PHE A 35 -6.25 -15.80 -5.09
N LEU A 36 -7.04 -15.25 -6.00
CA LEU A 36 -7.52 -15.97 -7.20
C LEU A 36 -6.37 -16.37 -8.13
N ILE A 37 -5.36 -15.50 -8.28
CA ILE A 37 -4.12 -15.83 -9.01
C ILE A 37 -3.43 -17.01 -8.31
N GLY A 38 -3.30 -17.01 -7.00
CA GLY A 38 -2.72 -18.13 -6.24
C GLY A 38 -3.46 -19.45 -6.49
N LEU A 39 -4.81 -19.43 -6.54
CA LEU A 39 -5.60 -20.60 -6.89
C LEU A 39 -5.38 -21.05 -8.35
N LEU A 40 -5.27 -20.10 -9.27
CA LEU A 40 -4.97 -20.39 -10.67
C LEU A 40 -3.57 -21.02 -10.80
N LEU A 41 -2.55 -20.44 -10.13
CA LEU A 41 -1.19 -20.96 -10.17
C LEU A 41 -1.07 -22.38 -9.56
N ALA A 42 -1.94 -22.71 -8.60
CA ALA A 42 -1.97 -24.05 -8.00
C ALA A 42 -2.29 -25.16 -9.02
N THR A 43 -2.97 -24.84 -10.13
CA THR A 43 -3.30 -25.82 -11.17
C THR A 43 -2.10 -26.30 -11.98
N PHE A 44 -0.98 -25.54 -11.99
CA PHE A 44 0.21 -25.89 -12.79
C PHE A 44 1.05 -26.98 -12.15
N TYR A 45 1.16 -26.97 -10.81
CA TYR A 45 2.07 -27.87 -10.06
C TYR A 45 1.40 -28.50 -8.84
N ASP A 46 0.08 -28.56 -8.81
CA ASP A 46 -0.72 -29.16 -7.73
C ASP A 46 -0.42 -28.59 -6.32
N THR A 47 -0.21 -27.28 -6.24
CA THR A 47 0.17 -26.58 -5.01
C THR A 47 -1.04 -26.02 -4.24
N TRP A 48 -2.17 -26.73 -4.24
CA TRP A 48 -3.43 -26.30 -3.62
C TRP A 48 -3.32 -26.03 -2.11
N LEU A 49 -2.51 -26.85 -1.40
CA LEU A 49 -2.31 -26.65 0.04
C LEU A 49 -1.62 -25.31 0.32
N ILE A 50 -0.67 -24.92 -0.53
CA ILE A 50 0.02 -23.62 -0.40
C ILE A 50 -0.93 -22.46 -0.76
N ALA A 51 -1.69 -22.60 -1.86
CA ALA A 51 -2.64 -21.59 -2.28
C ALA A 51 -3.69 -21.29 -1.19
N LEU A 52 -4.32 -22.34 -0.67
CA LEU A 52 -5.35 -22.23 0.36
C LEU A 52 -4.78 -21.90 1.75
N GLY A 53 -3.68 -22.56 2.14
CA GLY A 53 -3.06 -22.38 3.44
C GLY A 53 -2.42 -21.00 3.57
N VAL A 54 -1.40 -20.69 2.76
CA VAL A 54 -0.67 -19.40 2.85
C VAL A 54 -1.57 -18.25 2.41
N GLY A 55 -2.25 -18.38 1.27
CA GLY A 55 -3.15 -17.34 0.77
C GLY A 55 -4.33 -17.09 1.70
N GLY A 56 -4.99 -18.15 2.19
CA GLY A 56 -6.11 -18.04 3.13
C GLY A 56 -5.71 -17.43 4.48
N LEU A 57 -4.57 -17.86 5.06
CA LEU A 57 -4.05 -17.28 6.31
C LEU A 57 -3.64 -15.82 6.12
N SER A 58 -3.10 -15.46 4.97
CA SER A 58 -2.75 -14.07 4.64
C SER A 58 -3.99 -13.17 4.59
N LEU A 59 -5.06 -13.62 3.94
CA LEU A 59 -6.34 -12.91 3.94
C LEU A 59 -6.93 -12.83 5.35
N LEU A 60 -6.91 -13.93 6.09
CA LEU A 60 -7.41 -13.98 7.46
C LEU A 60 -6.65 -12.97 8.35
N ALA A 61 -5.32 -12.93 8.27
CA ALA A 61 -4.51 -11.98 9.03
C ALA A 61 -4.90 -10.53 8.73
N TYR A 62 -4.99 -10.16 7.44
CA TYR A 62 -5.36 -8.81 7.05
C TYR A 62 -6.76 -8.42 7.53
N TYR A 63 -7.78 -9.25 7.23
CA TYR A 63 -9.16 -8.93 7.58
C TYR A 63 -9.40 -8.98 9.09
N SER A 64 -8.73 -9.87 9.82
CA SER A 64 -8.82 -9.91 11.29
C SER A 64 -8.35 -8.60 11.90
N VAL A 65 -7.17 -8.08 11.49
CA VAL A 65 -6.66 -6.80 12.00
C VAL A 65 -7.57 -5.65 11.60
N LYS A 66 -8.06 -5.62 10.37
CA LYS A 66 -8.95 -4.57 9.86
C LYS A 66 -10.29 -4.51 10.62
N ILE A 67 -10.83 -5.66 11.02
CA ILE A 67 -12.10 -5.75 11.75
C ILE A 67 -11.90 -5.50 13.24
N LEU A 68 -10.83 -6.05 13.85
CA LEU A 68 -10.59 -5.93 15.29
C LEU A 68 -10.03 -4.57 15.70
N LEU A 69 -9.30 -3.88 14.80
CA LEU A 69 -8.64 -2.62 15.06
C LEU A 69 -8.98 -1.57 13.97
N PRO A 70 -10.28 -1.23 13.80
CA PRO A 70 -10.73 -0.38 12.68
C PRO A 70 -10.16 1.04 12.73
N ASP A 71 -9.86 1.56 13.92
CA ASP A 71 -9.32 2.90 14.12
C ASP A 71 -7.79 2.98 14.03
N SER A 72 -7.14 1.83 13.78
CA SER A 72 -5.68 1.73 13.70
C SER A 72 -5.23 1.58 12.24
N ASP A 73 -4.14 2.24 11.87
CA ASP A 73 -3.47 2.05 10.59
C ASP A 73 -2.73 0.68 10.46
N LEU A 74 -2.75 -0.15 11.53
CA LEU A 74 -1.98 -1.39 11.58
C LEU A 74 -2.35 -2.35 10.43
N TYR A 75 -3.62 -2.42 10.03
CA TYR A 75 -4.05 -3.28 8.93
C TYR A 75 -3.38 -2.93 7.60
N GLN A 76 -2.98 -1.66 7.38
CA GLN A 76 -2.24 -1.25 6.18
C GLN A 76 -0.81 -1.81 6.18
N TYR A 77 -0.16 -1.87 7.34
CA TYR A 77 1.16 -2.49 7.48
C TYR A 77 1.08 -4.01 7.33
N VAL A 78 0.01 -4.64 7.86
CA VAL A 78 -0.27 -6.06 7.63
C VAL A 78 -0.53 -6.34 6.15
N LEU A 79 -1.33 -5.50 5.47
CA LEU A 79 -1.54 -5.58 4.03
C LEU A 79 -0.22 -5.57 3.25
N SER A 80 0.66 -4.64 3.60
CA SER A 80 1.98 -4.53 2.98
C SER A 80 2.79 -5.82 3.13
N ALA A 81 2.84 -6.39 4.33
CA ALA A 81 3.50 -7.68 4.56
C ALA A 81 2.83 -8.83 3.76
N VAL A 82 1.51 -8.86 3.73
CA VAL A 82 0.70 -9.86 3.00
C VAL A 82 1.00 -9.85 1.49
N LEU A 83 1.17 -8.67 0.88
CA LEU A 83 1.56 -8.58 -0.53
C LEU A 83 2.95 -9.21 -0.78
N GLY A 84 3.89 -9.04 0.15
CA GLY A 84 5.19 -9.71 0.10
C GLY A 84 5.08 -11.23 0.27
N ILE A 85 4.19 -11.70 1.14
CA ILE A 85 3.92 -13.14 1.35
C ILE A 85 3.30 -13.75 0.10
N PHE A 86 2.36 -13.08 -0.57
CA PHE A 86 1.80 -13.55 -1.83
C PHE A 86 2.88 -13.66 -2.93
N MET A 87 3.79 -12.70 -3.03
CA MET A 87 4.93 -12.83 -3.96
C MET A 87 5.74 -14.10 -3.68
N ALA A 88 6.12 -14.33 -2.42
CA ALA A 88 6.86 -15.53 -2.00
C ALA A 88 6.08 -16.82 -2.32
N GLN A 89 4.76 -16.82 -2.07
CA GLN A 89 3.87 -17.92 -2.42
C GLN A 89 3.89 -18.20 -3.93
N PHE A 90 3.81 -17.17 -4.77
CA PHE A 90 3.79 -17.35 -6.24
C PHE A 90 5.12 -17.86 -6.77
N ILE A 91 6.26 -17.41 -6.21
CA ILE A 91 7.57 -17.97 -6.53
C ILE A 91 7.61 -19.46 -6.23
N TYR A 92 7.15 -19.87 -5.06
CA TYR A 92 7.07 -21.29 -4.67
C TYR A 92 6.15 -22.08 -5.61
N GLN A 93 4.93 -21.60 -5.84
CA GLN A 93 3.92 -22.27 -6.67
C GLN A 93 4.36 -22.47 -8.12
N MET A 94 5.19 -21.57 -8.65
CA MET A 94 5.73 -21.65 -10.02
C MET A 94 7.16 -22.19 -10.09
N HIS A 95 7.56 -22.93 -9.05
CA HIS A 95 8.86 -23.62 -8.98
C HIS A 95 10.04 -22.68 -9.30
N GLY A 96 10.08 -21.52 -8.64
CA GLY A 96 11.16 -20.55 -8.76
C GLY A 96 11.16 -19.78 -10.09
N LEU A 97 10.01 -19.66 -10.77
CA LEU A 97 9.89 -18.88 -11.99
C LEU A 97 10.19 -17.40 -11.69
N PHE A 98 11.16 -16.84 -12.42
CA PHE A 98 11.67 -15.49 -12.17
C PHE A 98 10.59 -14.41 -12.29
N GLU A 99 9.65 -14.55 -13.22
CA GLU A 99 8.57 -13.61 -13.48
C GLU A 99 7.67 -13.38 -12.27
N MET A 100 7.62 -14.33 -11.35
CA MET A 100 6.80 -14.16 -10.13
C MET A 100 7.32 -13.05 -9.20
N HIS A 101 8.58 -12.64 -9.36
CA HIS A 101 9.15 -11.50 -8.63
C HIS A 101 8.50 -10.16 -9.02
N PHE A 102 7.89 -10.05 -10.21
CA PHE A 102 7.16 -8.85 -10.61
C PHE A 102 6.00 -8.52 -9.68
N PHE A 103 5.46 -9.49 -8.97
CA PHE A 103 4.42 -9.24 -7.96
C PHE A 103 4.92 -8.40 -6.79
N ALA A 104 6.22 -8.40 -6.49
CA ALA A 104 6.81 -7.45 -5.53
C ALA A 104 6.70 -6.01 -6.04
N PHE A 105 6.98 -5.79 -7.32
CA PHE A 105 6.90 -4.46 -7.92
C PHE A 105 5.46 -3.96 -8.03
N ILE A 106 4.54 -4.83 -8.44
CA ILE A 106 3.11 -4.53 -8.49
C ILE A 106 2.60 -4.17 -7.08
N GLY A 107 2.91 -4.99 -6.07
CA GLY A 107 2.51 -4.74 -4.69
C GLY A 107 3.07 -3.42 -4.15
N SER A 108 4.36 -3.14 -4.38
CA SER A 108 5.00 -1.89 -3.99
C SER A 108 4.34 -0.67 -4.67
N ALA A 109 4.03 -0.76 -5.97
CA ALA A 109 3.33 0.28 -6.70
C ALA A 109 1.91 0.52 -6.18
N LEU A 110 1.18 -0.54 -5.86
CA LEU A 110 -0.17 -0.45 -5.27
C LEU A 110 -0.17 0.31 -3.93
N LEU A 111 0.85 0.10 -3.10
CA LEU A 111 0.97 0.78 -1.80
C LEU A 111 1.15 2.30 -1.90
N ILE A 112 1.56 2.84 -3.07
CA ILE A 112 1.68 4.28 -3.32
C ILE A 112 0.34 5.00 -3.10
N THR A 113 -0.76 4.33 -3.40
CA THR A 113 -2.12 4.91 -3.32
C THR A 113 -2.51 5.38 -1.92
N TYR A 114 -1.94 4.78 -0.87
CA TYR A 114 -2.11 5.23 0.51
C TYR A 114 -1.33 6.50 0.83
N GLN A 115 -0.40 6.93 -0.03
CA GLN A 115 0.46 8.11 0.16
C GLN A 115 1.28 8.05 1.46
N LYS A 116 1.54 6.85 1.97
CA LYS A 116 2.31 6.56 3.19
C LYS A 116 3.57 5.77 2.83
N TRP A 117 4.72 6.46 2.66
CA TRP A 117 5.98 5.80 2.28
C TRP A 117 6.39 4.66 3.22
N LYS A 118 6.04 4.77 4.51
CA LYS A 118 6.35 3.76 5.53
C LYS A 118 5.71 2.38 5.23
N LEU A 119 4.67 2.35 4.41
CA LEU A 119 4.03 1.08 4.01
C LEU A 119 4.92 0.24 3.09
N GLN A 120 5.98 0.81 2.51
CA GLN A 120 6.96 0.02 1.76
C GLN A 120 7.81 -0.88 2.66
N ILE A 121 7.99 -0.52 3.95
CA ILE A 121 8.92 -1.20 4.86
C ILE A 121 8.53 -2.64 5.15
N PRO A 122 7.29 -2.99 5.57
CA PRO A 122 6.95 -4.37 5.89
C PRO A 122 7.11 -5.31 4.69
N MET A 123 6.68 -4.88 3.51
CA MET A 123 6.83 -5.68 2.30
C MET A 123 8.31 -5.88 1.94
N LEU A 124 9.13 -4.81 1.99
CA LEU A 124 10.56 -4.90 1.75
C LEU A 124 11.23 -5.88 2.72
N VAL A 125 10.88 -5.82 4.02
CA VAL A 125 11.41 -6.76 5.03
C VAL A 125 11.04 -8.20 4.68
N VAL A 126 9.78 -8.47 4.33
CA VAL A 126 9.35 -9.81 3.92
C VAL A 126 10.13 -10.29 2.70
N VAL A 127 10.28 -9.44 1.67
CA VAL A 127 11.05 -9.76 0.47
C VAL A 127 12.51 -10.09 0.81
N LEU A 128 13.17 -9.25 1.60
CA LEU A 128 14.56 -9.44 2.00
C LEU A 128 14.76 -10.72 2.79
N VAL A 129 13.90 -10.98 3.80
CA VAL A 129 13.96 -12.19 4.63
C VAL A 129 13.72 -13.43 3.77
N HIS A 130 12.68 -13.41 2.92
CA HIS A 130 12.41 -14.50 1.99
C HIS A 130 13.63 -14.83 1.12
N HIS A 131 14.20 -13.82 0.45
CA HIS A 131 15.36 -14.04 -0.43
C HIS A 131 16.60 -14.52 0.32
N ALA A 132 16.90 -13.94 1.48
CA ALA A 132 18.08 -14.34 2.26
C ALA A 132 17.96 -15.79 2.77
N VAL A 133 16.80 -16.13 3.37
CA VAL A 133 16.58 -17.46 3.94
C VAL A 133 16.49 -18.51 2.84
N PHE A 134 15.72 -18.25 1.78
CA PHE A 134 15.52 -19.25 0.73
C PHE A 134 16.77 -19.44 -0.16
N ALA A 135 17.54 -18.37 -0.43
CA ALA A 135 18.84 -18.51 -1.12
C ALA A 135 19.83 -19.34 -0.28
N TYR A 136 19.88 -19.07 1.03
CA TYR A 136 20.70 -19.86 1.94
C TYR A 136 20.31 -21.35 1.92
N LEU A 137 19.03 -21.66 2.13
CA LEU A 137 18.52 -23.03 2.14
C LEU A 137 18.72 -23.74 0.80
N HIS A 138 18.45 -23.04 -0.32
CA HIS A 138 18.65 -23.56 -1.66
C HIS A 138 20.11 -23.99 -1.89
N ASN A 139 21.08 -23.14 -1.51
CA ASN A 139 22.51 -23.42 -1.64
C ASN A 139 22.98 -24.56 -0.72
N HIS A 140 22.21 -24.88 0.35
CA HIS A 140 22.48 -26.04 1.25
C HIS A 140 21.68 -27.29 0.86
N GLY A 141 21.10 -27.33 -0.34
CA GLY A 141 20.51 -28.56 -0.90
C GLY A 141 18.98 -28.69 -0.70
N PHE A 142 18.31 -27.72 -0.04
CA PHE A 142 16.85 -27.73 0.13
C PHE A 142 16.13 -27.23 -1.14
N ARG A 143 16.30 -27.94 -2.26
CA ARG A 143 15.76 -27.55 -3.57
C ARG A 143 14.24 -27.64 -3.67
N GLU A 144 13.59 -28.42 -2.83
CA GLU A 144 12.13 -28.56 -2.77
C GLU A 144 11.41 -27.27 -2.31
N LEU A 145 12.15 -26.27 -1.84
CA LEU A 145 11.61 -24.94 -1.53
C LEU A 145 11.33 -24.08 -2.77
N TYR A 146 11.69 -24.55 -3.96
CA TYR A 146 11.39 -23.92 -5.26
C TYR A 146 11.63 -22.41 -5.29
N PHE A 147 12.77 -21.96 -4.75
CA PHE A 147 13.12 -20.54 -4.70
C PHE A 147 13.61 -20.00 -6.06
N THR A 148 14.45 -20.78 -6.75
CA THR A 148 15.04 -20.42 -8.04
C THR A 148 15.25 -21.66 -8.90
N ARG A 149 15.32 -21.47 -10.22
CA ARG A 149 15.68 -22.51 -11.20
C ARG A 149 17.19 -22.64 -11.41
N LEU A 150 17.99 -21.78 -10.80
CA LEU A 150 19.45 -21.84 -10.85
C LEU A 150 19.94 -22.97 -9.95
N ASP A 151 21.02 -23.64 -10.36
CA ASP A 151 21.65 -24.69 -9.54
C ASP A 151 22.30 -24.14 -8.27
N TYR A 152 22.83 -22.94 -8.35
CA TYR A 152 23.46 -22.23 -7.25
C TYR A 152 23.18 -20.73 -7.36
N PHE A 153 22.89 -20.10 -6.23
CA PHE A 153 22.61 -18.65 -6.16
C PHE A 153 23.83 -17.94 -5.61
N GLU A 154 24.60 -17.29 -6.50
CA GLU A 154 25.82 -16.59 -6.14
C GLU A 154 25.55 -15.34 -5.31
N LEU A 155 26.47 -15.06 -4.36
CA LEU A 155 26.38 -13.87 -3.49
C LEU A 155 26.36 -12.56 -4.30
N THR A 156 27.14 -12.48 -5.37
CA THR A 156 27.18 -11.30 -6.25
C THR A 156 25.80 -11.06 -6.90
N THR A 157 25.21 -12.11 -7.46
CA THR A 157 23.87 -12.07 -8.05
C THR A 157 22.82 -11.68 -7.00
N PHE A 158 22.94 -12.23 -5.80
CA PHE A 158 22.07 -11.88 -4.66
C PHE A 158 22.15 -10.38 -4.32
N ILE A 159 23.37 -9.85 -4.16
CA ILE A 159 23.57 -8.44 -3.82
C ILE A 159 22.98 -7.51 -4.91
N ILE A 160 23.28 -7.78 -6.19
CA ILE A 160 22.75 -6.99 -7.30
C ILE A 160 21.21 -7.04 -7.30
N HIS A 161 20.63 -8.23 -7.13
CA HIS A 161 19.19 -8.42 -7.12
C HIS A 161 18.52 -7.62 -5.99
N ILE A 162 19.04 -7.71 -4.77
CA ILE A 162 18.52 -6.98 -3.61
C ILE A 162 18.68 -5.47 -3.75
N LEU A 163 19.79 -4.97 -4.32
CA LEU A 163 19.97 -3.56 -4.60
C LEU A 163 18.92 -3.04 -5.60
N LEU A 164 18.64 -3.78 -6.67
CA LEU A 164 17.60 -3.40 -7.64
C LEU A 164 16.21 -3.38 -7.01
N VAL A 165 15.89 -4.36 -6.19
CA VAL A 165 14.62 -4.37 -5.42
C VAL A 165 14.55 -3.15 -4.51
N GLY A 166 15.64 -2.86 -3.77
CA GLY A 166 15.73 -1.68 -2.89
C GLY A 166 15.48 -0.37 -3.63
N VAL A 167 16.04 -0.22 -4.85
CA VAL A 167 15.83 0.97 -5.70
C VAL A 167 14.35 1.14 -6.03
N ILE A 168 13.64 0.07 -6.42
CA ILE A 168 12.21 0.16 -6.76
C ILE A 168 11.37 0.52 -5.54
N PHE A 169 11.59 -0.13 -4.40
CA PHE A 169 10.88 0.21 -3.15
C PHE A 169 11.16 1.65 -2.71
N PHE A 170 12.41 2.12 -2.88
CA PHE A 170 12.77 3.52 -2.63
C PHE A 170 12.00 4.48 -3.56
N ILE A 171 11.95 4.20 -4.86
CA ILE A 171 11.20 5.02 -5.83
C ILE A 171 9.71 5.03 -5.49
N CYS A 172 9.09 3.89 -5.20
CA CYS A 172 7.69 3.82 -4.82
C CYS A 172 7.41 4.56 -3.50
N GLY A 173 8.31 4.44 -2.52
CA GLY A 173 8.24 5.19 -1.27
C GLY A 173 8.37 6.70 -1.49
N LEU A 174 9.31 7.13 -2.35
CA LEU A 174 9.48 8.53 -2.72
C LEU A 174 8.22 9.08 -3.39
N TRP A 175 7.63 8.34 -4.33
CA TRP A 175 6.37 8.75 -4.97
C TRP A 175 5.23 8.87 -3.95
N ALA A 176 5.09 7.92 -3.02
CA ALA A 176 4.09 8.00 -1.98
C ALA A 176 4.28 9.26 -1.10
N TYR A 177 5.52 9.57 -0.75
CA TYR A 177 5.87 10.78 0.01
C TYR A 177 5.55 12.06 -0.77
N LEU A 178 5.97 12.14 -2.05
CA LEU A 178 5.73 13.31 -2.88
C LEU A 178 4.25 13.56 -3.11
N LEU A 179 3.45 12.51 -3.38
CA LEU A 179 2.01 12.64 -3.55
C LEU A 179 1.33 13.18 -2.29
N ASN A 180 1.71 12.68 -1.11
CA ASN A 180 1.20 13.21 0.16
C ASN A 180 1.55 14.69 0.31
N HIS A 181 2.79 15.06 0.06
CA HIS A 181 3.25 16.45 0.16
C HIS A 181 2.52 17.38 -0.81
N TYR A 182 2.37 16.99 -2.08
CA TYR A 182 1.64 17.78 -3.07
C TYR A 182 0.16 17.96 -2.70
N HIS A 183 -0.49 16.92 -2.21
CA HIS A 183 -1.87 17.02 -1.76
C HIS A 183 -2.03 17.93 -0.54
N GLU A 184 -1.11 17.90 0.42
CA GLU A 184 -1.12 18.83 1.55
C GLU A 184 -0.99 20.29 1.10
N VAL A 185 -0.07 20.58 0.16
CA VAL A 185 0.13 21.92 -0.39
C VAL A 185 -1.12 22.40 -1.14
N GLN A 186 -1.66 21.57 -2.02
CA GLN A 186 -2.88 21.90 -2.78
C GLN A 186 -4.08 22.15 -1.86
N PHE A 187 -4.19 21.33 -0.81
CA PHE A 187 -5.28 21.49 0.15
C PHE A 187 -5.18 22.82 0.92
N ARG A 188 -3.98 23.19 1.39
CA ARG A 188 -3.75 24.49 2.04
C ARG A 188 -4.08 25.66 1.12
N GLN A 189 -3.65 25.61 -0.13
CA GLN A 189 -3.97 26.62 -1.14
C GLN A 189 -5.47 26.72 -1.39
N ALA A 190 -6.18 25.59 -1.45
CA ALA A 190 -7.64 25.59 -1.61
C ALA A 190 -8.36 26.26 -0.42
N LEU A 191 -7.92 26.00 0.81
CA LEU A 191 -8.46 26.65 2.02
C LEU A 191 -8.23 28.15 2.00
N GLU A 192 -7.02 28.59 1.67
CA GLU A 192 -6.66 30.00 1.56
C GLU A 192 -7.53 30.72 0.50
N MET A 193 -7.74 30.09 -0.65
CA MET A 193 -8.63 30.61 -1.69
C MET A 193 -10.08 30.77 -1.22
N VAL A 194 -10.60 29.79 -0.46
CA VAL A 194 -11.97 29.88 0.11
C VAL A 194 -12.08 31.03 1.11
N GLU A 195 -11.06 31.21 1.94
CA GLU A 195 -11.04 32.33 2.91
C GLU A 195 -11.01 33.70 2.22
N LEU A 196 -10.14 33.87 1.22
CA LEU A 196 -10.08 35.10 0.40
C LEU A 196 -11.40 35.39 -0.32
N GLN A 197 -12.06 34.35 -0.87
CA GLN A 197 -13.38 34.50 -1.50
C GLN A 197 -14.44 35.01 -0.50
N LYS A 198 -14.43 34.42 0.72
CA LYS A 198 -15.36 34.83 1.79
C LYS A 198 -15.15 36.30 2.18
N GLU A 199 -13.90 36.73 2.36
CA GLU A 199 -13.55 38.12 2.68
C GLU A 199 -13.99 39.05 1.58
N ALA A 200 -13.75 38.71 0.31
CA ALA A 200 -14.19 39.50 -0.84
C ALA A 200 -15.72 39.65 -0.88
N GLN A 201 -16.45 38.54 -0.63
CA GLN A 201 -17.92 38.59 -0.57
C GLN A 201 -18.44 39.52 0.56
N LEU A 202 -17.84 39.40 1.76
CA LEU A 202 -18.20 40.23 2.90
C LEU A 202 -17.92 41.73 2.62
N SER A 203 -16.80 42.03 1.97
CA SER A 203 -16.45 43.41 1.60
C SER A 203 -17.44 44.02 0.58
N LEU A 204 -17.86 43.22 -0.40
CA LEU A 204 -18.87 43.59 -1.39
C LEU A 204 -20.23 43.85 -0.74
N GLN A 205 -20.64 42.96 0.15
CA GLN A 205 -21.90 43.10 0.89
C GLN A 205 -21.93 44.36 1.79
N ARG A 206 -20.80 44.67 2.44
CA ARG A 206 -20.66 45.91 3.22
C ARG A 206 -20.83 47.16 2.33
N LYS A 207 -20.16 47.21 1.19
CA LYS A 207 -20.28 48.33 0.23
C LYS A 207 -21.71 48.51 -0.27
N GLN A 208 -22.39 47.41 -0.61
CA GLN A 208 -23.80 47.46 -1.04
C GLN A 208 -24.72 48.00 0.06
N ASN A 209 -24.54 47.57 1.29
CA ASN A 209 -25.32 48.06 2.42
C ASN A 209 -25.08 49.54 2.70
N GLU A 210 -23.84 50.04 2.58
CA GLU A 210 -23.50 51.46 2.71
C GLU A 210 -24.15 52.31 1.60
N GLU A 211 -24.23 51.83 0.38
CA GLU A 211 -24.90 52.50 -0.74
C GLU A 211 -26.42 52.59 -0.53
N ILE A 212 -27.03 51.54 0.03
CA ILE A 212 -28.46 51.51 0.34
C ILE A 212 -28.79 52.52 1.46
N GLN A 213 -27.94 52.67 2.47
CA GLN A 213 -28.14 53.59 3.59
C GLN A 213 -27.95 55.07 3.21
N LYS A 214 -27.26 55.35 2.09
CA LYS A 214 -27.04 56.72 1.59
C LYS A 214 -28.17 57.25 0.68
N LYS A 215 -29.13 56.41 0.33
CA LYS A 215 -30.33 56.76 -0.44
C LYS A 215 -31.53 57.02 0.45
#